data_3ae644943af01176ed5b322484ced4e2
#
_entry.id   3ae644943af01176ed5b322484ced4e2
#
_cell.length_a   1.000
_cell.length_b   1.000
_cell.length_c   1.000
_cell.angle_alpha   90.00
_cell.angle_beta   90.00
_cell.angle_gamma   90.00
#
_symmetry.space_group_name_H-M   'P 1'
#
loop_
_entity.id
_entity.type
_entity.pdbx_description
1 polymer ?
#
loop_
_entity_poly.entity_id
_entity_poly.type
_entity_poly.pdbx_seq_one_letter_code
_entity_poly.pdbx_strand_id
1 'polypeptide(L)'
;VPGVNLPVSQLTYFFSAILISGVIHEVGHGVAAIREQVRFNGFGIFIFIVYPGAFVDLFTTHLQLISPVQQLRIFCAGVWHNFVLGVASFMVLFLLPAILFPFYYTGVGALVTEVAEDSPANGPRGLFVGDLVTNLQDCPVYSVEDWNSCLGDISEKSQVGYCVSAATLQQLSFPAR
;
A
#
# COMPACT_ATOMS: atom_id res chain seq x y z
N VAL A 1 -12.76 11.62 6.04
CA VAL A 1 -12.58 12.90 5.32
C VAL A 1 -11.08 13.15 5.24
N PRO A 2 -10.51 13.39 4.01
CA PRO A 2 -9.11 13.76 3.86
C PRO A 2 -8.75 14.99 4.70
N GLY A 3 -7.60 14.93 5.40
CA GLY A 3 -7.18 16.00 6.32
C GLY A 3 -7.78 15.94 7.73
N VAL A 4 -8.76 15.05 7.96
CA VAL A 4 -9.34 14.81 9.30
C VAL A 4 -8.98 13.41 9.80
N ASN A 5 -9.30 12.37 9.02
CA ASN A 5 -9.08 10.96 9.38
C ASN A 5 -7.98 10.31 8.53
N LEU A 6 -7.54 10.98 7.46
CA LEU A 6 -6.50 10.49 6.55
C LEU A 6 -5.40 11.56 6.45
N PRO A 7 -4.13 11.18 6.54
CA PRO A 7 -3.01 12.09 6.35
C PRO A 7 -3.03 12.68 4.93
N VAL A 8 -2.65 13.94 4.81
CA VAL A 8 -2.63 14.67 3.54
C VAL A 8 -1.75 13.99 2.48
N SER A 9 -0.70 13.27 2.92
CA SER A 9 0.18 12.49 2.05
C SER A 9 -0.53 11.37 1.29
N GLN A 10 -1.68 10.88 1.79
CA GLN A 10 -2.47 9.84 1.13
C GLN A 10 -3.55 10.39 0.18
N LEU A 11 -3.66 11.70 0.06
CA LEU A 11 -4.70 12.34 -0.74
C LEU A 11 -4.67 11.93 -2.21
N THR A 12 -3.47 11.78 -2.77
CA THR A 12 -3.27 11.35 -4.18
C THR A 12 -3.83 9.94 -4.41
N TYR A 13 -3.59 9.01 -3.49
CA TYR A 13 -4.15 7.65 -3.60
C TYR A 13 -5.67 7.65 -3.53
N PHE A 14 -6.23 8.47 -2.64
CA PHE A 14 -7.67 8.62 -2.49
C PHE A 14 -8.34 9.16 -3.77
N PHE A 15 -7.80 10.22 -4.36
CA PHE A 15 -8.31 10.77 -5.62
C PHE A 15 -8.15 9.80 -6.79
N SER A 16 -7.04 9.09 -6.86
CA SER A 16 -6.83 8.05 -7.88
C SER A 16 -7.86 6.93 -7.75
N ALA A 17 -8.14 6.47 -6.53
CA ALA A 17 -9.14 5.44 -6.28
C ALA A 17 -10.54 5.88 -6.69
N ILE A 18 -10.94 7.12 -6.36
CA ILE A 18 -12.23 7.70 -6.75
C ILE A 18 -12.33 7.77 -8.29
N LEU A 19 -11.28 8.27 -8.96
CA LEU A 19 -11.28 8.39 -10.41
C LEU A 19 -11.39 7.03 -11.08
N ILE A 20 -10.59 6.06 -10.67
CA ILE A 20 -10.62 4.69 -11.22
C ILE A 20 -12.00 4.06 -11.00
N SER A 21 -12.53 4.15 -9.78
CA SER A 21 -13.86 3.63 -9.45
C SER A 21 -14.95 4.30 -10.27
N GLY A 22 -14.89 5.63 -10.44
CA GLY A 22 -15.82 6.39 -11.26
C GLY A 22 -15.76 5.98 -12.73
N VAL A 23 -14.57 5.87 -13.30
CA VAL A 23 -14.39 5.44 -14.70
C VAL A 23 -14.92 4.02 -14.91
N ILE A 24 -14.61 3.08 -14.03
CA ILE A 24 -15.10 1.68 -14.14
C ILE A 24 -16.62 1.63 -14.00
N HIS A 25 -17.20 2.44 -13.12
CA HIS A 25 -18.65 2.57 -12.97
C HIS A 25 -19.32 3.02 -14.27
N GLU A 26 -18.84 4.09 -14.88
CA GLU A 26 -19.40 4.64 -16.12
C GLU A 26 -19.16 3.73 -17.32
N VAL A 27 -18.00 3.09 -17.40
CA VAL A 27 -17.72 2.06 -18.39
C VAL A 27 -18.71 0.90 -18.23
N GLY A 28 -19.07 0.53 -17.02
CA GLY A 28 -20.09 -0.47 -16.72
C GLY A 28 -21.44 -0.13 -17.35
N HIS A 29 -21.91 1.10 -17.19
CA HIS A 29 -23.12 1.58 -17.84
C HIS A 29 -23.02 1.55 -19.37
N GLY A 30 -21.88 2.00 -19.93
CA GLY A 30 -21.62 1.99 -21.36
C GLY A 30 -21.63 0.58 -21.96
N VAL A 31 -20.96 -0.38 -21.33
CA VAL A 31 -20.92 -1.78 -21.75
C VAL A 31 -22.32 -2.41 -21.72
N ALA A 32 -23.10 -2.16 -20.66
CA ALA A 32 -24.47 -2.64 -20.56
C ALA A 32 -25.37 -2.00 -21.62
N ALA A 33 -25.23 -0.71 -21.91
CA ALA A 33 -25.96 -0.02 -22.95
C ALA A 33 -25.68 -0.63 -24.33
N ILE A 34 -24.41 -0.88 -24.67
CA ILE A 34 -24.03 -1.55 -25.94
C ILE A 34 -24.68 -2.94 -26.01
N ARG A 35 -24.63 -3.71 -24.95
CA ARG A 35 -25.23 -5.07 -24.89
C ARG A 35 -26.73 -5.05 -25.08
N GLU A 36 -27.43 -4.07 -24.53
CA GLU A 36 -28.87 -3.90 -24.68
C GLU A 36 -29.23 -3.07 -25.94
N GLN A 37 -28.27 -2.82 -26.84
CA GLN A 37 -28.40 -2.09 -28.11
C GLN A 37 -28.89 -0.63 -27.94
N VAL A 38 -28.63 -0.03 -26.79
CA VAL A 38 -28.86 1.39 -26.53
C VAL A 38 -27.69 2.19 -27.05
N ARG A 39 -27.95 3.20 -27.86
CA ARG A 39 -26.90 4.10 -28.34
C ARG A 39 -26.43 5.03 -27.23
N PHE A 40 -25.14 5.28 -27.20
CA PHE A 40 -24.53 6.30 -26.39
C PHE A 40 -23.74 7.28 -27.26
N ASN A 41 -23.67 8.54 -26.85
CA ASN A 41 -22.93 9.58 -27.56
C ASN A 41 -21.44 9.54 -27.28
N GLY A 42 -21.07 9.18 -26.04
CA GLY A 42 -19.69 9.13 -25.61
C GLY A 42 -19.56 8.97 -24.10
N PHE A 43 -18.34 8.94 -23.64
CA PHE A 43 -17.99 9.03 -22.23
C PHE A 43 -16.92 10.09 -22.04
N GLY A 44 -16.85 10.66 -20.85
CA GLY A 44 -15.86 11.67 -20.53
C GLY A 44 -15.49 11.67 -19.05
N ILE A 45 -14.45 12.41 -18.75
CA ILE A 45 -13.99 12.67 -17.40
C ILE A 45 -14.16 14.17 -17.13
N PHE A 46 -14.60 14.53 -15.94
CA PHE A 46 -14.72 15.91 -15.51
C PHE A 46 -14.11 16.09 -14.12
N ILE A 47 -13.78 17.33 -13.80
CA ILE A 47 -13.35 17.71 -12.45
C ILE A 47 -14.37 18.71 -11.91
N PHE A 48 -15.02 18.34 -10.83
CA PHE A 48 -15.94 19.24 -10.10
C PHE A 48 -15.23 19.78 -8.86
N ILE A 49 -14.78 21.02 -8.93
CA ILE A 49 -13.94 21.69 -7.92
C ILE A 49 -12.63 20.92 -7.74
N VAL A 50 -12.60 19.92 -6.84
CA VAL A 50 -11.43 19.05 -6.57
C VAL A 50 -11.76 17.56 -6.74
N TYR A 51 -13.02 17.22 -7.06
CA TYR A 51 -13.45 15.83 -7.23
C TYR A 51 -13.38 15.42 -8.70
N PRO A 52 -12.55 14.43 -9.06
CA PRO A 52 -12.60 13.83 -10.38
C PRO A 52 -13.84 12.97 -10.51
N GLY A 53 -14.53 13.09 -11.63
CA GLY A 53 -15.69 12.27 -11.97
C GLY A 53 -15.63 11.79 -13.40
N ALA A 54 -16.47 10.81 -13.72
CA ALA A 54 -16.66 10.32 -15.06
C ALA A 54 -18.15 10.38 -15.41
N PHE A 55 -18.49 10.31 -16.68
CA PHE A 55 -19.86 10.21 -17.15
C PHE A 55 -19.93 9.44 -18.47
N VAL A 56 -21.06 8.78 -18.68
CA VAL A 56 -21.46 8.23 -19.97
C VAL A 56 -22.76 8.92 -20.43
N ASP A 57 -22.76 9.44 -21.64
CA ASP A 57 -23.92 10.14 -22.21
C ASP A 57 -24.74 9.13 -23.02
N LEU A 58 -25.88 8.74 -22.47
CA LEU A 58 -26.83 7.80 -23.08
C LEU A 58 -27.97 8.55 -23.77
N PHE A 59 -28.42 8.06 -24.95
CA PHE A 59 -29.61 8.56 -25.59
C PHE A 59 -30.87 8.26 -24.76
N THR A 60 -31.35 9.25 -24.02
CA THR A 60 -32.49 9.13 -23.10
C THR A 60 -33.78 8.68 -23.79
N THR A 61 -34.04 9.16 -25.00
CA THR A 61 -35.21 8.72 -25.80
C THR A 61 -35.15 7.23 -26.12
N HIS A 62 -33.98 6.71 -26.45
CA HIS A 62 -33.83 5.28 -26.77
C HIS A 62 -33.92 4.45 -25.48
N LEU A 63 -33.35 4.95 -24.38
CA LEU A 63 -33.42 4.32 -23.06
C LEU A 63 -34.87 4.16 -22.57
N GLN A 64 -35.74 5.14 -22.82
CA GLN A 64 -37.16 5.08 -22.45
C GLN A 64 -37.98 4.09 -23.25
N LEU A 65 -37.55 3.74 -24.45
CA LEU A 65 -38.27 2.82 -25.38
C LEU A 65 -37.99 1.34 -25.12
N ILE A 66 -36.90 1.03 -24.41
CA ILE A 66 -36.54 -0.36 -24.07
C ILE A 66 -37.33 -0.88 -22.87
N SER A 67 -37.37 -2.19 -22.70
CA SER A 67 -38.10 -2.81 -21.58
C SER A 67 -37.55 -2.41 -20.21
N PRO A 68 -38.38 -2.38 -19.15
CA PRO A 68 -37.94 -2.04 -17.81
C PRO A 68 -36.80 -2.91 -17.29
N VAL A 69 -36.75 -4.18 -17.71
CA VAL A 69 -35.68 -5.13 -17.33
C VAL A 69 -34.34 -4.71 -17.95
N GLN A 70 -34.35 -4.27 -19.20
CA GLN A 70 -33.15 -3.77 -19.88
C GLN A 70 -32.65 -2.46 -19.24
N GLN A 71 -33.58 -1.55 -18.91
CA GLN A 71 -33.25 -0.33 -18.16
C GLN A 71 -32.59 -0.66 -16.81
N LEU A 72 -33.15 -1.60 -16.06
CA LEU A 72 -32.60 -2.02 -14.77
C LEU A 72 -31.18 -2.61 -14.91
N ARG A 73 -30.95 -3.41 -15.95
CA ARG A 73 -29.59 -3.96 -16.23
C ARG A 73 -28.59 -2.85 -16.47
N ILE A 74 -28.94 -1.82 -17.23
CA ILE A 74 -28.06 -0.69 -17.50
C ILE A 74 -27.81 0.08 -16.21
N PHE A 75 -28.84 0.40 -15.41
CA PHE A 75 -28.70 1.16 -14.18
C PHE A 75 -27.89 0.43 -13.11
N CYS A 76 -28.02 -0.89 -13.00
CA CYS A 76 -27.27 -1.68 -12.02
C CYS A 76 -25.83 -1.99 -12.48
N ALA A 77 -25.52 -1.81 -13.75
CA ALA A 77 -24.24 -2.22 -14.31
C ALA A 77 -23.04 -1.48 -13.70
N GLY A 78 -23.19 -0.17 -13.41
CA GLY A 78 -22.13 0.60 -12.77
C GLY A 78 -21.77 0.05 -11.39
N VAL A 79 -22.79 -0.18 -10.55
CA VAL A 79 -22.60 -0.76 -9.21
C VAL A 79 -22.00 -2.16 -9.29
N TRP A 80 -22.46 -2.98 -10.24
CA TRP A 80 -21.93 -4.32 -10.46
C TRP A 80 -20.45 -4.31 -10.82
N HIS A 81 -20.02 -3.43 -11.73
CA HIS A 81 -18.62 -3.31 -12.11
C HIS A 81 -17.74 -2.82 -10.96
N ASN A 82 -18.24 -1.90 -10.13
CA ASN A 82 -17.53 -1.49 -8.93
C ASN A 82 -17.42 -2.61 -7.89
N PHE A 83 -18.45 -3.45 -7.74
CA PHE A 83 -18.38 -4.63 -6.90
C PHE A 83 -17.31 -5.60 -7.41
N VAL A 84 -17.29 -5.88 -8.71
CA VAL A 84 -16.27 -6.74 -9.33
C VAL A 84 -14.86 -6.14 -9.15
N LEU A 85 -14.72 -4.82 -9.34
CA LEU A 85 -13.45 -4.11 -9.09
C LEU A 85 -12.99 -4.29 -7.63
N GLY A 86 -13.90 -4.16 -6.67
CA GLY A 86 -13.58 -4.36 -5.25
C GLY A 86 -13.12 -5.78 -4.95
N VAL A 87 -13.82 -6.79 -5.47
CA VAL A 87 -13.42 -8.20 -5.34
C VAL A 87 -12.05 -8.45 -6.00
N ALA A 88 -11.84 -7.93 -7.21
CA ALA A 88 -10.57 -8.07 -7.92
C ALA A 88 -9.42 -7.42 -7.14
N SER A 89 -9.63 -6.22 -6.61
CA SER A 89 -8.63 -5.52 -5.78
C SER A 89 -8.31 -6.29 -4.50
N PHE A 90 -9.30 -6.87 -3.86
CA PHE A 90 -9.10 -7.71 -2.69
C PHE A 90 -8.30 -8.99 -3.03
N MET A 91 -8.61 -9.63 -4.16
CA MET A 91 -7.86 -10.79 -4.64
C MET A 91 -6.39 -10.44 -4.94
N VAL A 92 -6.15 -9.29 -5.59
CA VAL A 92 -4.77 -8.81 -5.85
C VAL A 92 -4.03 -8.55 -4.53
N LEU A 93 -4.68 -7.91 -3.55
CA LEU A 93 -4.09 -7.67 -2.24
C LEU A 93 -3.73 -8.99 -1.52
N PHE A 94 -4.62 -9.97 -1.58
CA PHE A 94 -4.39 -11.28 -0.98
C PHE A 94 -3.24 -12.05 -1.67
N LEU A 95 -3.14 -11.93 -2.99
CA LEU A 95 -2.09 -12.59 -3.78
C LEU A 95 -0.79 -11.78 -3.84
N LEU A 96 -0.77 -10.55 -3.34
CA LEU A 96 0.38 -9.65 -3.43
C LEU A 96 1.69 -10.25 -2.90
N PRO A 97 1.73 -10.96 -1.75
CA PRO A 97 2.95 -11.60 -1.28
C PRO A 97 3.50 -12.65 -2.27
N ALA A 98 2.60 -13.42 -2.88
CA ALA A 98 2.98 -14.44 -3.86
C ALA A 98 3.47 -13.81 -5.18
N ILE A 99 2.84 -12.72 -5.62
CA ILE A 99 3.23 -11.97 -6.83
C ILE A 99 4.59 -11.31 -6.64
N LEU A 100 4.87 -10.77 -5.45
CA LEU A 100 6.11 -10.08 -5.15
C LEU A 100 7.24 -11.02 -4.76
N PHE A 101 6.95 -12.27 -4.38
CA PHE A 101 7.94 -13.25 -3.93
C PHE A 101 9.20 -13.34 -4.80
N PRO A 102 9.14 -13.33 -6.15
CA PRO A 102 10.33 -13.38 -6.99
C PRO A 102 11.16 -12.09 -7.01
N PHE A 103 10.65 -10.98 -6.45
CA PHE A 103 11.29 -9.66 -6.50
C PHE A 103 12.02 -9.28 -5.21
N TYR A 104 11.92 -10.07 -4.14
CA TYR A 104 12.62 -9.81 -2.90
C TYR A 104 13.09 -11.09 -2.21
N TYR A 105 14.15 -10.98 -1.45
CA TYR A 105 14.71 -12.08 -0.68
C TYR A 105 14.07 -12.10 0.72
N THR A 106 13.72 -13.30 1.19
CA THR A 106 13.22 -13.53 2.55
C THR A 106 14.20 -14.42 3.30
N GLY A 107 14.26 -14.31 4.63
CA GLY A 107 15.11 -15.15 5.47
C GLY A 107 16.60 -14.80 5.45
N VAL A 108 16.95 -13.59 5.06
CA VAL A 108 18.35 -13.11 5.01
C VAL A 108 18.70 -12.12 6.12
N GLY A 109 17.72 -11.71 6.91
CA GLY A 109 17.92 -10.75 8.00
C GLY A 109 16.72 -9.85 8.25
N ALA A 110 16.83 -8.92 9.19
CA ALA A 110 15.87 -7.86 9.47
C ALA A 110 16.33 -6.54 8.84
N LEU A 111 15.51 -5.96 7.97
CA LEU A 111 15.78 -4.67 7.34
C LEU A 111 15.35 -3.53 8.25
N VAL A 112 16.24 -2.57 8.50
CA VAL A 112 15.93 -1.34 9.25
C VAL A 112 15.18 -0.39 8.33
N THR A 113 13.90 -0.14 8.63
CA THR A 113 13.04 0.78 7.85
C THR A 113 12.97 2.17 8.45
N GLU A 114 13.14 2.28 9.77
CA GLU A 114 13.12 3.54 10.51
C GLU A 114 13.92 3.42 11.79
N VAL A 115 14.60 4.50 12.19
CA VAL A 115 15.28 4.62 13.48
C VAL A 115 14.72 5.85 14.18
N ALA A 116 14.14 5.67 15.36
CA ALA A 116 13.59 6.78 16.14
C ALA A 116 14.70 7.78 16.52
N GLU A 117 14.41 9.08 16.43
CA GLU A 117 15.40 10.15 16.65
C GLU A 117 15.99 10.14 18.05
N ASP A 118 15.21 9.73 19.07
CA ASP A 118 15.59 9.61 20.47
C ASP A 118 16.16 8.22 20.83
N SER A 119 16.29 7.32 19.87
CA SER A 119 16.84 5.98 20.10
C SER A 119 18.34 6.02 20.35
N PRO A 120 18.85 5.26 21.34
CA PRO A 120 20.29 5.04 21.50
C PRO A 120 20.99 4.43 20.27
N ALA A 121 20.20 3.76 19.40
CA ALA A 121 20.69 3.21 18.15
C ALA A 121 20.85 4.27 17.04
N ASN A 122 20.36 5.49 17.24
CA ASN A 122 20.54 6.61 16.31
C ASN A 122 21.89 7.29 16.54
N GLY A 123 22.72 7.41 15.54
CA GLY A 123 24.02 8.10 15.62
C GLY A 123 25.02 7.62 14.58
N PRO A 124 26.20 8.23 14.54
CA PRO A 124 27.20 7.95 13.48
C PRO A 124 27.79 6.52 13.51
N ARG A 125 27.54 5.77 14.58
CA ARG A 125 27.91 4.36 14.74
C ARG A 125 26.71 3.46 15.02
N GLY A 126 25.50 4.01 14.89
CA GLY A 126 24.24 3.30 15.12
C GLY A 126 23.73 2.60 13.86
N LEU A 127 22.43 2.33 13.87
CA LEU A 127 21.72 1.75 12.75
C LEU A 127 21.25 2.86 11.78
N PHE A 128 21.33 2.56 10.50
CA PHE A 128 20.83 3.43 9.43
C PHE A 128 19.65 2.78 8.73
N VAL A 129 18.75 3.61 8.20
CA VAL A 129 17.67 3.12 7.33
C VAL A 129 18.28 2.45 6.10
N GLY A 130 17.86 1.22 5.84
CA GLY A 130 18.39 0.37 4.77
C GLY A 130 19.45 -0.65 5.23
N ASP A 131 19.89 -0.60 6.50
CA ASP A 131 20.78 -1.62 7.04
C ASP A 131 20.05 -2.97 7.14
N LEU A 132 20.76 -4.05 6.79
CA LEU A 132 20.29 -5.42 6.95
C LEU A 132 21.00 -6.07 8.14
N VAL A 133 20.26 -6.31 9.21
CA VAL A 133 20.79 -6.96 10.41
C VAL A 133 20.67 -8.47 10.27
N THR A 134 21.79 -9.14 10.23
CA THR A 134 21.89 -10.60 10.09
C THR A 134 22.24 -11.31 11.38
N ASN A 135 22.84 -10.62 12.33
CA ASN A 135 23.20 -11.14 13.64
C ASN A 135 23.02 -10.07 14.72
N LEU A 136 22.61 -10.51 15.90
CA LEU A 136 22.56 -9.70 17.10
C LEU A 136 23.42 -10.39 18.17
N GLN A 137 24.66 -9.91 18.36
CA GLN A 137 25.72 -10.64 19.08
C GLN A 137 25.93 -12.04 18.48
N ASP A 138 25.73 -13.11 19.24
CA ASP A 138 25.87 -14.49 18.83
C ASP A 138 24.55 -15.12 18.33
N CYS A 139 23.48 -14.33 18.26
CA CYS A 139 22.15 -14.78 17.85
C CYS A 139 21.93 -14.44 16.36
N PRO A 140 21.76 -15.44 15.47
CA PRO A 140 21.49 -15.19 14.06
C PRO A 140 20.06 -14.68 13.84
N VAL A 141 19.91 -13.69 12.97
CA VAL A 141 18.64 -13.04 12.65
C VAL A 141 18.33 -13.30 11.19
N TYR A 142 17.26 -14.04 10.91
CA TYR A 142 16.77 -14.31 9.56
C TYR A 142 15.45 -13.60 9.27
N SER A 143 14.71 -13.20 10.33
CA SER A 143 13.40 -12.56 10.25
C SER A 143 13.23 -11.53 11.38
N VAL A 144 12.13 -10.78 11.34
CA VAL A 144 11.74 -9.85 12.42
C VAL A 144 11.40 -10.60 13.71
N GLU A 145 10.83 -11.80 13.59
CA GLU A 145 10.53 -12.69 14.71
C GLU A 145 11.82 -13.10 15.43
N ASP A 146 12.86 -13.50 14.67
CA ASP A 146 14.18 -13.85 15.24
C ASP A 146 14.81 -12.64 15.93
N TRP A 147 14.70 -11.45 15.32
CA TRP A 147 15.17 -10.20 15.95
C TRP A 147 14.54 -10.00 17.33
N ASN A 148 13.22 -10.13 17.43
CA ASN A 148 12.50 -9.96 18.70
C ASN A 148 12.88 -11.04 19.73
N SER A 149 13.04 -12.27 19.28
CA SER A 149 13.46 -13.39 20.13
C SER A 149 14.88 -13.19 20.66
N CYS A 150 15.82 -12.81 19.78
CA CYS A 150 17.21 -12.51 20.15
C CYS A 150 17.30 -11.35 21.14
N LEU A 151 16.52 -10.29 20.96
CA LEU A 151 16.47 -9.17 21.91
C LEU A 151 15.93 -9.61 23.28
N GLY A 152 14.92 -10.44 23.34
CA GLY A 152 14.38 -11.04 24.55
C GLY A 152 15.47 -11.83 25.29
N ASP A 153 16.13 -12.75 24.59
CA ASP A 153 17.19 -13.58 25.13
C ASP A 153 18.38 -12.76 25.69
N ILE A 154 18.77 -11.70 24.96
CA ILE A 154 19.86 -10.81 25.39
C ILE A 154 19.47 -10.00 26.63
N SER A 155 18.21 -9.58 26.74
CA SER A 155 17.71 -8.80 27.88
C SER A 155 17.63 -9.64 29.15
N GLU A 156 17.37 -10.95 29.05
CA GLU A 156 17.28 -11.87 30.19
C GLU A 156 18.63 -12.45 30.63
N LYS A 157 19.59 -12.55 29.71
CA LYS A 157 20.94 -13.04 30.05
C LYS A 157 21.79 -11.97 30.71
N SER A 158 22.51 -12.36 31.77
CA SER A 158 23.51 -11.46 32.42
C SER A 158 24.60 -11.13 31.41
N GLN A 159 24.76 -9.84 31.09
CA GLN A 159 25.80 -9.37 30.20
C GLN A 159 27.17 -9.41 30.88
N VAL A 160 28.12 -10.11 30.26
CA VAL A 160 29.53 -10.06 30.71
C VAL A 160 30.20 -8.91 29.96
N GLY A 161 30.55 -7.87 30.70
CA GLY A 161 31.26 -6.70 30.17
C GLY A 161 32.66 -6.59 30.73
N TYR A 162 33.55 -5.95 29.98
CA TYR A 162 34.89 -5.62 30.40
C TYR A 162 34.97 -4.13 30.73
N CYS A 163 35.55 -3.79 31.89
CA CYS A 163 35.87 -2.41 32.21
C CYS A 163 37.10 -1.97 31.41
N VAL A 164 36.94 -1.05 30.49
CA VAL A 164 38.03 -0.46 29.72
C VAL A 164 38.22 1.01 30.09
N SER A 165 39.46 1.48 30.10
CA SER A 165 39.75 2.90 30.39
C SER A 165 39.30 3.79 29.22
N ALA A 166 38.97 5.06 29.54
CA ALA A 166 38.60 6.04 28.52
C ALA A 166 39.69 6.24 27.42
N ALA A 167 40.99 6.10 27.84
CA ALA A 167 42.10 6.16 26.90
C ALA A 167 42.12 5.00 25.89
N THR A 168 41.76 3.80 26.35
CA THR A 168 41.65 2.61 25.49
C THR A 168 40.47 2.76 24.49
N LEU A 169 39.35 3.35 24.93
CA LEU A 169 38.20 3.65 24.05
C LEU A 169 38.55 4.65 22.93
N GLN A 170 39.39 5.64 23.22
CA GLN A 170 39.87 6.60 22.22
C GLN A 170 40.79 5.94 21.19
N GLN A 171 41.59 4.98 21.57
CA GLN A 171 42.48 4.22 20.66
C GLN A 171 41.69 3.24 19.76
N LEU A 172 40.57 2.73 20.26
CA LEU A 172 39.64 1.84 19.52
C LEU A 172 38.62 2.60 18.66
N SER A 173 38.75 3.92 18.50
CA SER A 173 37.89 4.70 17.61
C SER A 173 38.16 4.32 16.16
N PHE A 174 37.34 3.43 15.65
CA PHE A 174 37.33 3.08 14.23
C PHE A 174 36.97 4.31 13.39
N PRO A 175 37.56 4.51 12.20
CA PRO A 175 37.18 5.59 11.33
C PRO A 175 35.69 5.47 10.99
N ALA A 176 34.95 6.59 11.08
CA ALA A 176 33.59 6.66 10.61
C ALA A 176 33.52 6.23 9.13
N ARG A 177 32.58 5.35 8.81
CA ARG A 177 32.26 4.97 7.44
C ARG A 177 31.68 6.13 6.67
#